data_6a239785bf590d8ba3ac9cbc43e92893
#
_entry.id   6a239785bf590d8ba3ac9cbc43e92893
#
_cell.length_a   1.000
_cell.length_b   1.000
_cell.length_c   1.000
_cell.angle_alpha   90.00
_cell.angle_beta   90.00
_cell.angle_gamma   90.00
#
_symmetry.space_group_name_H-M   'P 1'
#
loop_
_entity.id
_entity.type
_entity.pdbx_description
1 polymer ?
#
loop_
_entity_poly.entity_id
_entity_poly.type
_entity_poly.pdbx_seq_one_letter_code
_entity_poly.pdbx_strand_id
1 'polypeptide(L)'
;VYQDGALVVLNKPAGLLSVPGRGEDKQDCLSRRVQDHFPDALVVHRLDMATSGLLVMARGAPIQRQLSAAFAQRQVYKHYTAVVQGDARREDHGAWQTIDLPMRVDWERRPLQTIDLQHGKASVTRWRCLGFDADTQTSRLELEPHTGRSHQLRVHLQAIGHPIVGDALYASQHPLHPAPWHGPQEQADPAATPSTARLLLHADTLAFAHPVTGAPLSLHCPCPF
;
A
#
# COMPACT_ATOMS: atom_id res chain seq x y z
N VAL A 1 15.04 10.74 -1.46
CA VAL A 1 15.20 10.40 -0.05
C VAL A 1 16.61 9.88 0.24
N TYR A 2 17.10 8.94 -0.56
CA TYR A 2 18.45 8.38 -0.44
C TYR A 2 18.98 7.97 -1.81
N GLN A 3 20.28 8.12 -2.05
CA GLN A 3 20.95 7.59 -3.23
C GLN A 3 22.42 7.28 -2.94
N ASP A 4 22.94 6.26 -3.62
CA ASP A 4 24.37 5.94 -3.69
C ASP A 4 24.71 5.20 -5.00
N GLY A 5 25.85 4.50 -5.06
CA GLY A 5 26.23 3.71 -6.24
C GLY A 5 25.38 2.46 -6.49
N ALA A 6 24.59 2.01 -5.52
CA ALA A 6 23.79 0.78 -5.58
C ALA A 6 22.27 1.04 -5.62
N LEU A 7 21.80 2.10 -5.00
CA LEU A 7 20.39 2.35 -4.72
C LEU A 7 19.94 3.77 -5.07
N VAL A 8 18.69 3.89 -5.47
CA VAL A 8 17.93 5.15 -5.46
C VAL A 8 16.63 4.92 -4.72
N VAL A 9 16.38 5.66 -3.64
CA VAL A 9 15.13 5.58 -2.86
C VAL A 9 14.38 6.90 -2.96
N LEU A 10 13.13 6.82 -3.35
CA LEU A 10 12.31 7.97 -3.71
C LEU A 10 11.05 8.01 -2.84
N ASN A 11 10.51 9.21 -2.68
CA ASN A 11 9.15 9.42 -2.21
C ASN A 11 8.23 9.56 -3.42
N LYS A 12 7.52 8.49 -3.77
CA LYS A 12 6.57 8.50 -4.88
C LYS A 12 5.33 9.33 -4.50
N PRO A 13 4.92 10.33 -5.29
CA PRO A 13 3.65 11.00 -5.05
C PRO A 13 2.46 10.06 -5.30
N ALA A 14 1.32 10.34 -4.67
CA ALA A 14 0.05 9.74 -5.05
C ALA A 14 -0.35 10.16 -6.47
N GLY A 15 -1.04 9.29 -7.21
CA GLY A 15 -1.48 9.55 -8.58
C GLY A 15 -0.46 9.23 -9.67
N LEU A 16 0.83 9.01 -9.33
CA LEU A 16 1.86 8.62 -10.30
C LEU A 16 2.02 7.09 -10.34
N LEU A 17 2.07 6.51 -11.53
CA LEU A 17 2.39 5.10 -11.72
C LEU A 17 3.84 4.80 -11.28
N SER A 18 4.09 3.63 -10.71
CA SER A 18 5.45 3.17 -10.38
C SER A 18 6.22 2.73 -11.64
N VAL A 19 5.53 2.11 -12.58
CA VAL A 19 6.03 1.57 -13.85
C VAL A 19 5.05 1.90 -14.97
N PRO A 20 5.45 1.85 -16.26
CA PRO A 20 4.55 2.13 -17.36
C PRO A 20 3.30 1.25 -17.31
N GLY A 21 2.15 1.85 -17.52
CA GLY A 21 0.88 1.16 -17.67
C GLY A 21 0.67 0.63 -19.11
N ARG A 22 -0.48 -0.01 -19.33
CA ARG A 22 -0.90 -0.41 -20.68
C ARG A 22 -1.53 0.77 -21.38
N GLY A 23 -1.14 1.00 -22.63
CA GLY A 23 -1.60 2.12 -23.48
C GLY A 23 -0.63 3.29 -23.49
N GLU A 24 -0.73 4.11 -24.52
CA GLU A 24 0.18 5.25 -24.77
C GLU A 24 -0.01 6.36 -23.73
N ASP A 25 -1.22 6.51 -23.23
CA ASP A 25 -1.63 7.48 -22.21
C ASP A 25 -1.07 7.22 -20.81
N LYS A 26 -0.49 6.02 -20.57
CA LYS A 26 0.00 5.57 -19.24
C LYS A 26 1.50 5.33 -19.21
N GLN A 27 2.25 6.05 -20.03
CA GLN A 27 3.70 5.88 -20.13
C GLN A 27 4.46 6.74 -19.13
N ASP A 28 3.89 7.84 -18.65
CA ASP A 28 4.48 8.64 -17.58
C ASP A 28 4.41 7.88 -16.24
N CYS A 29 5.57 7.61 -15.67
CA CYS A 29 5.69 6.85 -14.44
C CYS A 29 7.00 7.15 -13.72
N LEU A 30 7.05 6.81 -12.44
CA LEU A 30 8.24 7.07 -11.61
C LEU A 30 9.51 6.44 -12.19
N SER A 31 9.45 5.17 -12.64
CA SER A 31 10.65 4.49 -13.13
C SER A 31 11.27 5.17 -14.35
N ARG A 32 10.48 5.68 -15.29
CA ARG A 32 10.99 6.43 -16.43
C ARG A 32 11.61 7.76 -16.02
N ARG A 33 10.91 8.54 -15.19
CA ARG A 33 11.44 9.80 -14.67
C ARG A 33 12.78 9.62 -13.91
N VAL A 34 12.93 8.48 -13.19
CA VAL A 34 14.19 8.16 -12.52
C VAL A 34 15.27 7.75 -13.52
N GLN A 35 14.93 6.99 -14.55
CA GLN A 35 15.86 6.54 -15.58
C GLN A 35 16.40 7.69 -16.44
N ASP A 36 15.70 8.81 -16.55
CA ASP A 36 16.22 10.04 -17.20
C ASP A 36 17.46 10.59 -16.48
N HIS A 37 17.59 10.36 -15.15
CA HIS A 37 18.72 10.78 -14.32
C HIS A 37 19.68 9.64 -14.00
N PHE A 38 19.18 8.43 -13.91
CA PHE A 38 19.90 7.20 -13.56
C PHE A 38 19.54 6.10 -14.57
N PRO A 39 20.16 6.09 -15.77
CA PRO A 39 19.79 5.16 -16.85
C PRO A 39 19.89 3.68 -16.47
N ASP A 40 20.71 3.35 -15.47
CA ASP A 40 20.90 2.01 -14.92
C ASP A 40 19.93 1.64 -13.79
N ALA A 41 18.99 2.53 -13.43
CA ALA A 41 18.02 2.27 -12.37
C ALA A 41 16.97 1.25 -12.81
N LEU A 42 16.81 0.19 -12.03
CA LEU A 42 15.93 -0.94 -12.30
C LEU A 42 14.91 -1.12 -11.18
N VAL A 43 13.68 -1.44 -11.55
CA VAL A 43 12.57 -1.65 -10.61
C VAL A 43 12.74 -2.98 -9.87
N VAL A 44 12.54 -2.97 -8.56
CA VAL A 44 12.56 -4.16 -7.69
C VAL A 44 11.21 -4.43 -7.02
N HIS A 45 10.42 -3.40 -6.76
CA HIS A 45 9.04 -3.48 -6.28
C HIS A 45 8.22 -2.31 -6.79
N ARG A 46 6.95 -2.30 -6.48
CA ARG A 46 6.06 -1.20 -6.88
C ARG A 46 5.07 -0.84 -5.78
N LEU A 47 4.64 0.41 -5.79
CA LEU A 47 3.44 0.90 -5.10
C LEU A 47 2.32 1.07 -6.12
N ASP A 48 1.07 0.98 -5.67
CA ASP A 48 -0.09 1.31 -6.50
C ASP A 48 -0.04 2.79 -6.91
N MET A 49 -0.71 3.14 -8.01
CA MET A 49 -0.74 4.51 -8.52
C MET A 49 -1.18 5.50 -7.43
N ALA A 50 -2.25 5.18 -6.71
CA ALA A 50 -2.82 6.05 -5.68
C ALA A 50 -2.02 6.08 -4.37
N THR A 51 -1.18 5.08 -4.09
CA THR A 51 -0.34 4.99 -2.88
C THR A 51 0.88 5.89 -3.02
N SER A 52 1.19 6.66 -1.99
CA SER A 52 2.41 7.47 -1.90
C SER A 52 3.47 6.84 -1.00
N GLY A 53 4.69 7.37 -1.01
CA GLY A 53 5.76 7.02 -0.08
C GLY A 53 6.95 6.31 -0.71
N LEU A 54 7.72 5.63 0.13
CA LEU A 54 9.03 5.08 -0.21
C LEU A 54 8.98 3.98 -1.27
N LEU A 55 9.77 4.16 -2.31
CA LEU A 55 10.03 3.19 -3.35
C LEU A 55 11.52 3.12 -3.62
N VAL A 56 12.11 1.91 -3.60
CA VAL A 56 13.53 1.68 -3.91
C VAL A 56 13.68 1.15 -5.32
N MET A 57 14.67 1.67 -6.04
CA MET A 57 15.16 1.14 -7.31
C MET A 57 16.63 0.75 -7.17
N ALA A 58 17.03 -0.31 -7.85
CA ALA A 58 18.39 -0.81 -7.86
C ALA A 58 19.22 -0.12 -8.95
N ARG A 59 20.52 0.12 -8.73
CA ARG A 59 21.49 0.54 -9.72
C ARG A 59 22.17 -0.70 -10.33
N GLY A 60 21.78 -1.05 -11.56
CA GLY A 60 22.30 -2.21 -12.27
C GLY A 60 21.68 -3.57 -11.90
N ALA A 61 21.83 -4.54 -12.81
CA ALA A 61 21.18 -5.85 -12.73
C ALA A 61 21.65 -6.74 -11.54
N PRO A 62 22.92 -6.73 -11.11
CA PRO A 62 23.31 -7.48 -9.93
C PRO A 62 22.58 -7.06 -8.66
N ILE A 63 22.45 -5.74 -8.42
CA ILE A 63 21.75 -5.17 -7.27
C ILE A 63 20.25 -5.45 -7.36
N GLN A 64 19.67 -5.34 -8.56
CA GLN A 64 18.26 -5.68 -8.79
C GLN A 64 17.94 -7.11 -8.37
N ARG A 65 18.79 -8.10 -8.76
CA ARG A 65 18.59 -9.51 -8.39
C ARG A 65 18.62 -9.71 -6.87
N GLN A 66 19.60 -9.10 -6.19
CA GLN A 66 19.72 -9.20 -4.73
C GLN A 66 18.52 -8.61 -4.02
N LEU A 67 18.11 -7.40 -4.36
CA LEU A 67 16.94 -6.75 -3.75
C LEU A 67 15.64 -7.51 -4.08
N SER A 68 15.47 -7.95 -5.33
CA SER A 68 14.28 -8.75 -5.69
C SER A 68 14.21 -10.05 -4.89
N ALA A 69 15.36 -10.70 -4.63
CA ALA A 69 15.42 -11.85 -3.75
C ALA A 69 15.06 -11.50 -2.30
N ALA A 70 15.57 -10.38 -1.76
CA ALA A 70 15.23 -9.91 -0.42
C ALA A 70 13.72 -9.62 -0.27
N PHE A 71 13.09 -9.00 -1.26
CA PHE A 71 11.62 -8.82 -1.28
C PHE A 71 10.87 -10.16 -1.34
N ALA A 72 11.29 -11.08 -2.19
CA ALA A 72 10.68 -12.42 -2.33
C ALA A 72 10.80 -13.25 -1.04
N GLN A 73 11.94 -13.13 -0.35
CA GLN A 73 12.23 -13.82 0.92
C GLN A 73 11.69 -13.09 2.15
N ARG A 74 10.95 -11.96 1.97
CA ARG A 74 10.38 -11.15 3.05
C ARG A 74 11.42 -10.58 4.02
N GLN A 75 12.63 -10.30 3.54
CA GLN A 75 13.72 -9.70 4.31
C GLN A 75 13.70 -8.17 4.29
N VAL A 76 12.70 -7.59 3.62
CA VAL A 76 12.47 -6.15 3.57
C VAL A 76 11.31 -5.82 4.51
N TYR A 77 11.61 -5.06 5.56
CA TYR A 77 10.59 -4.51 6.45
C TYR A 77 9.91 -3.32 5.76
N LYS A 78 8.60 -3.29 5.82
CA LYS A 78 7.76 -2.25 5.22
C LYS A 78 6.73 -1.81 6.24
N HIS A 79 6.64 -0.52 6.43
CA HIS A 79 5.63 0.09 7.29
C HIS A 79 4.83 1.13 6.50
N TYR A 80 3.54 1.19 6.76
CA TYR A 80 2.62 2.11 6.12
C TYR A 80 1.74 2.79 7.15
N THR A 81 1.38 4.03 6.88
CA THR A 81 0.32 4.74 7.58
C THR A 81 -0.90 4.82 6.67
N ALA A 82 -2.09 4.56 7.24
CA ALA A 82 -3.36 4.76 6.57
C ALA A 82 -4.35 5.52 7.45
N VAL A 83 -5.29 6.23 6.82
CA VAL A 83 -6.51 6.72 7.47
C VAL A 83 -7.69 5.95 6.90
N VAL A 84 -8.49 5.34 7.76
CA VAL A 84 -9.62 4.49 7.40
C VAL A 84 -10.93 5.04 7.92
N GLN A 85 -12.04 4.62 7.32
CA GLN A 85 -13.38 4.96 7.78
C GLN A 85 -13.75 4.19 9.05
N GLY A 86 -14.47 4.86 9.93
CA GLY A 86 -15.03 4.31 11.16
C GLY A 86 -14.03 4.20 12.31
N ASP A 87 -14.53 3.78 13.46
CA ASP A 87 -13.76 3.57 14.68
C ASP A 87 -13.13 2.17 14.66
N ALA A 88 -11.82 2.14 14.38
CA ALA A 88 -11.03 0.91 14.35
C ALA A 88 -10.34 0.60 15.70
N ARG A 89 -10.65 1.34 16.77
CA ARG A 89 -10.13 1.05 18.10
C ARG A 89 -10.66 -0.30 18.57
N ARG A 90 -9.83 -1.01 19.33
CA ARG A 90 -10.17 -2.27 19.94
C ARG A 90 -9.90 -2.19 21.44
N GLU A 91 -10.49 -3.09 22.21
CA GLU A 91 -10.36 -3.13 23.69
C GLU A 91 -8.91 -3.32 24.16
N ASP A 92 -8.04 -3.86 23.30
CA ASP A 92 -6.63 -4.14 23.58
C ASP A 92 -5.69 -2.91 23.47
N HIS A 93 -6.26 -1.70 23.40
CA HIS A 93 -5.54 -0.42 23.47
C HIS A 93 -4.37 -0.28 22.46
N GLY A 94 -4.57 -0.71 21.23
CA GLY A 94 -3.60 -0.53 20.14
C GLY A 94 -2.59 -1.67 20.00
N ALA A 95 -2.89 -2.85 20.50
CA ALA A 95 -2.13 -4.04 20.20
C ALA A 95 -2.19 -4.41 18.71
N TRP A 96 -1.13 -5.05 18.24
CA TRP A 96 -1.08 -5.51 16.86
C TRP A 96 -2.08 -6.62 16.58
N GLN A 97 -2.90 -6.41 15.57
CA GLN A 97 -3.85 -7.37 15.02
C GLN A 97 -3.30 -7.97 13.73
N THR A 98 -3.84 -9.13 13.32
CA THR A 98 -3.45 -9.77 12.06
C THR A 98 -4.67 -10.01 11.17
N ILE A 99 -4.54 -9.64 9.90
CA ILE A 99 -5.47 -10.02 8.84
C ILE A 99 -4.75 -11.09 8.01
N ASP A 100 -5.25 -12.32 8.05
CA ASP A 100 -4.76 -13.44 7.26
C ASP A 100 -5.88 -13.91 6.33
N LEU A 101 -6.03 -13.22 5.20
CA LEU A 101 -7.09 -13.45 4.23
C LEU A 101 -6.49 -13.61 2.83
N PRO A 102 -6.59 -14.80 2.21
CA PRO A 102 -6.02 -15.05 0.90
C PRO A 102 -6.75 -14.26 -0.19
N MET A 103 -5.99 -13.78 -1.18
CA MET A 103 -6.47 -12.87 -2.20
C MET A 103 -6.21 -13.39 -3.60
N ARG A 104 -7.09 -13.02 -4.53
CA ARG A 104 -6.88 -13.21 -5.98
C ARG A 104 -7.37 -12.01 -6.79
N VAL A 105 -6.97 -12.00 -8.08
CA VAL A 105 -7.51 -11.04 -9.06
C VAL A 105 -9.00 -11.33 -9.28
N ASP A 106 -9.83 -10.30 -9.23
CA ASP A 106 -11.18 -10.35 -9.78
C ASP A 106 -11.10 -10.15 -11.30
N TRP A 107 -11.20 -11.26 -12.02
CA TRP A 107 -10.98 -11.26 -13.47
C TRP A 107 -12.05 -10.49 -14.24
N GLU A 108 -13.26 -10.45 -13.74
CA GLU A 108 -14.41 -9.78 -14.36
C GLU A 108 -14.36 -8.27 -14.14
N ARG A 109 -13.84 -7.85 -12.96
CA ARG A 109 -13.78 -6.45 -12.55
C ARG A 109 -12.35 -5.92 -12.41
N ARG A 110 -11.44 -6.30 -13.31
CA ARG A 110 -10.06 -5.76 -13.28
C ARG A 110 -10.03 -4.23 -13.26
N PRO A 111 -9.17 -3.60 -12.45
CA PRO A 111 -7.99 -4.15 -11.76
C PRO A 111 -8.26 -4.64 -10.33
N LEU A 112 -9.51 -4.86 -9.93
CA LEU A 112 -9.86 -5.23 -8.56
C LEU A 112 -9.22 -6.56 -8.13
N GLN A 113 -8.96 -6.64 -6.83
CA GLN A 113 -8.60 -7.86 -6.13
C GLN A 113 -9.73 -8.21 -5.17
N THR A 114 -9.90 -9.48 -4.84
CA THR A 114 -10.92 -9.96 -3.91
C THR A 114 -10.34 -10.98 -2.94
N ILE A 115 -10.98 -11.13 -1.78
CA ILE A 115 -10.72 -12.24 -0.87
C ILE A 115 -11.31 -13.52 -1.48
N ASP A 116 -10.53 -14.58 -1.47
CA ASP A 116 -10.98 -15.90 -1.88
C ASP A 116 -10.30 -16.96 -1.00
N LEU A 117 -11.09 -17.56 -0.10
CA LEU A 117 -10.61 -18.52 0.87
C LEU A 117 -10.19 -19.86 0.25
N GLN A 118 -10.67 -20.16 -0.96
CA GLN A 118 -10.42 -21.46 -1.62
C GLN A 118 -9.25 -21.39 -2.61
N HIS A 119 -9.18 -20.31 -3.41
CA HIS A 119 -8.23 -20.21 -4.53
C HIS A 119 -7.31 -18.96 -4.42
N GLY A 120 -7.46 -18.20 -3.35
CA GLY A 120 -6.65 -17.01 -3.10
C GLY A 120 -5.20 -17.37 -2.74
N LYS A 121 -4.28 -16.47 -3.06
CA LYS A 121 -2.88 -16.57 -2.61
C LYS A 121 -2.77 -16.02 -1.20
N ALA A 122 -2.09 -16.75 -0.32
CA ALA A 122 -1.87 -16.35 1.06
C ALA A 122 -1.37 -14.90 1.17
N SER A 123 -2.06 -14.13 2.00
CA SER A 123 -1.81 -12.70 2.17
C SER A 123 -1.99 -12.33 3.64
N VAL A 124 -0.96 -11.74 4.24
CA VAL A 124 -0.91 -11.43 5.68
C VAL A 124 -0.53 -9.98 5.87
N THR A 125 -1.35 -9.26 6.65
CA THR A 125 -1.11 -7.87 7.07
C THR A 125 -1.27 -7.78 8.59
N ARG A 126 -0.28 -7.21 9.27
CA ARG A 126 -0.45 -6.75 10.66
C ARG A 126 -0.88 -5.30 10.66
N TRP A 127 -1.69 -4.93 11.64
CA TRP A 127 -2.16 -3.57 11.78
C TRP A 127 -2.45 -3.24 13.25
N ARG A 128 -2.39 -1.96 13.59
CA ARG A 128 -2.89 -1.45 14.87
C ARG A 128 -3.47 -0.04 14.69
N CYS A 129 -4.43 0.29 15.56
CA CYS A 129 -5.01 1.63 15.59
C CYS A 129 -4.15 2.55 16.46
N LEU A 130 -3.78 3.71 15.90
CA LEU A 130 -3.06 4.77 16.63
C LEU A 130 -4.01 5.76 17.30
N GLY A 131 -5.21 5.93 16.76
CA GLY A 131 -6.20 6.86 17.29
C GLY A 131 -7.43 6.94 16.39
N PHE A 132 -8.51 7.43 16.96
CA PHE A 132 -9.79 7.70 16.30
C PHE A 132 -10.11 9.17 16.42
N ASP A 133 -10.50 9.77 15.32
CA ASP A 133 -10.99 11.13 15.23
C ASP A 133 -12.54 11.11 15.15
N ALA A 134 -13.19 11.59 16.18
CA ALA A 134 -14.66 11.58 16.26
C ALA A 134 -15.31 12.63 15.36
N ASP A 135 -14.61 13.70 14.99
CA ASP A 135 -15.17 14.74 14.12
C ASP A 135 -15.25 14.26 12.68
N THR A 136 -14.23 13.56 12.22
CA THR A 136 -14.18 13.00 10.84
C THR A 136 -14.68 11.57 10.75
N GLN A 137 -14.98 10.92 11.87
CA GLN A 137 -15.33 9.49 11.95
C GLN A 137 -14.29 8.59 11.27
N THR A 138 -13.00 8.87 11.49
CA THR A 138 -11.90 8.13 10.88
C THR A 138 -10.90 7.64 11.92
N SER A 139 -10.17 6.57 11.59
CA SER A 139 -9.07 6.06 12.42
C SER A 139 -7.75 6.11 11.66
N ARG A 140 -6.66 6.45 12.37
CA ARG A 140 -5.28 6.34 11.87
C ARG A 140 -4.71 5.00 12.25
N LEU A 141 -4.18 4.28 11.27
CA LEU A 141 -3.62 2.94 11.44
C LEU A 141 -2.14 2.88 11.05
N GLU A 142 -1.39 2.07 11.76
CA GLU A 142 -0.10 1.51 11.33
C GLU A 142 -0.32 0.14 10.70
N LEU A 143 0.41 -0.15 9.62
CA LEU A 143 0.26 -1.38 8.83
C LEU A 143 1.62 -1.97 8.49
N GLU A 144 1.77 -3.28 8.70
CA GLU A 144 2.93 -4.07 8.30
C GLU A 144 2.51 -5.19 7.34
N PRO A 145 2.66 -5.03 6.01
CA PRO A 145 2.37 -6.10 5.07
C PRO A 145 3.50 -7.15 5.08
N HIS A 146 3.23 -8.33 5.62
CA HIS A 146 4.16 -9.47 5.58
C HIS A 146 4.26 -10.10 4.19
N THR A 147 3.21 -9.98 3.39
CA THR A 147 3.17 -10.31 1.97
C THR A 147 3.01 -9.03 1.15
N GLY A 148 3.12 -9.11 -0.18
CA GLY A 148 3.05 -7.93 -1.06
C GLY A 148 2.18 -8.19 -2.29
N ARG A 149 0.88 -8.51 -2.10
CA ARG A 149 -0.06 -8.68 -3.21
C ARG A 149 -0.55 -7.30 -3.69
N SER A 150 -0.97 -7.23 -4.96
CA SER A 150 -1.59 -6.02 -5.50
C SER A 150 -2.79 -5.62 -4.64
N HIS A 151 -2.91 -4.34 -4.31
CA HIS A 151 -3.99 -3.76 -3.51
C HIS A 151 -4.17 -4.39 -2.11
N GLN A 152 -3.19 -5.16 -1.60
CA GLN A 152 -3.37 -5.98 -0.39
C GLN A 152 -3.92 -5.19 0.80
N LEU A 153 -3.28 -4.08 1.19
CA LEU A 153 -3.70 -3.28 2.34
C LEU A 153 -5.12 -2.74 2.16
N ARG A 154 -5.46 -2.32 0.95
CA ARG A 154 -6.77 -1.76 0.60
C ARG A 154 -7.88 -2.79 0.75
N VAL A 155 -7.69 -3.99 0.19
CA VAL A 155 -8.66 -5.10 0.26
C VAL A 155 -8.76 -5.65 1.68
N HIS A 156 -7.63 -5.81 2.39
CA HIS A 156 -7.64 -6.32 3.76
C HIS A 156 -8.38 -5.39 4.71
N LEU A 157 -8.14 -4.08 4.63
CA LEU A 157 -8.82 -3.11 5.49
C LEU A 157 -10.31 -2.99 5.14
N GLN A 158 -10.67 -3.03 3.86
CA GLN A 158 -12.06 -3.11 3.43
C GLN A 158 -12.75 -4.39 3.95
N ALA A 159 -12.07 -5.54 3.90
CA ALA A 159 -12.63 -6.82 4.34
C ALA A 159 -12.93 -6.85 5.85
N ILE A 160 -12.21 -6.10 6.66
CA ILE A 160 -12.47 -5.97 8.11
C ILE A 160 -13.43 -4.80 8.45
N GLY A 161 -14.03 -4.13 7.44
CA GLY A 161 -15.01 -3.07 7.63
C GLY A 161 -14.44 -1.66 7.77
N HIS A 162 -13.14 -1.49 7.55
CA HIS A 162 -12.44 -0.20 7.66
C HIS A 162 -11.76 0.20 6.33
N PRO A 163 -12.53 0.52 5.26
CA PRO A 163 -11.93 0.91 3.98
C PRO A 163 -11.11 2.21 4.13
N ILE A 164 -10.04 2.30 3.34
CA ILE A 164 -9.16 3.48 3.38
C ILE A 164 -9.89 4.70 2.82
N VAL A 165 -9.76 5.84 3.48
CA VAL A 165 -10.31 7.12 3.01
C VAL A 165 -9.72 7.50 1.66
N GLY A 166 -10.57 7.91 0.72
CA GLY A 166 -10.17 8.28 -0.64
C GLY A 166 -9.87 7.08 -1.56
N ASP A 167 -10.25 5.86 -1.17
CA ASP A 167 -10.10 4.68 -2.03
C ASP A 167 -11.24 4.60 -3.05
N ALA A 168 -10.98 5.04 -4.29
CA ALA A 168 -11.95 5.01 -5.38
C ALA A 168 -12.35 3.60 -5.85
N LEU A 169 -11.61 2.55 -5.46
CA LEU A 169 -11.87 1.19 -5.91
C LEU A 169 -12.61 0.33 -4.86
N TYR A 170 -12.38 0.62 -3.57
CA TYR A 170 -12.84 -0.26 -2.50
C TYR A 170 -13.73 0.42 -1.45
N ALA A 171 -13.76 1.77 -1.37
CA ALA A 171 -14.53 2.48 -0.34
C ALA A 171 -16.04 2.26 -0.41
N SER A 172 -16.59 2.02 -1.61
CA SER A 172 -18.04 1.82 -1.85
C SER A 172 -18.47 0.36 -1.85
N GLN A 173 -17.55 -0.60 -1.66
CA GLN A 173 -17.90 -2.02 -1.69
C GLN A 173 -18.26 -2.50 -0.27
N HIS A 174 -19.38 -3.20 -0.13
CA HIS A 174 -19.74 -3.80 1.15
C HIS A 174 -18.65 -4.79 1.61
N PRO A 175 -18.31 -4.82 2.91
CA PRO A 175 -17.37 -5.79 3.46
C PRO A 175 -17.85 -7.21 3.17
N LEU A 176 -16.91 -8.09 2.82
CA LEU A 176 -17.18 -9.51 2.53
C LEU A 176 -17.49 -10.34 3.80
N HIS A 177 -17.45 -9.74 4.97
CA HIS A 177 -17.80 -10.35 6.25
C HIS A 177 -18.93 -9.58 6.92
N PRO A 178 -19.96 -10.30 7.42
CA PRO A 178 -21.03 -9.68 8.21
C PRO A 178 -20.56 -9.43 9.65
N ALA A 179 -19.55 -8.60 9.87
CA ALA A 179 -19.40 -7.97 11.16
C ALA A 179 -20.38 -6.79 11.19
N PRO A 180 -21.24 -6.65 12.19
CA PRO A 180 -22.24 -5.60 12.22
C PRO A 180 -21.55 -4.25 12.44
N TRP A 181 -21.25 -3.55 11.35
CA TRP A 181 -21.01 -2.12 11.42
C TRP A 181 -22.37 -1.44 11.57
N HIS A 182 -22.64 -0.89 12.76
CA HIS A 182 -23.88 -0.20 13.09
C HIS A 182 -23.74 1.34 12.93
N GLY A 183 -22.90 1.82 12.02
CA GLY A 183 -22.89 3.23 11.65
C GLY A 183 -24.07 3.59 10.76
N PRO A 184 -24.45 4.90 10.64
CA PRO A 184 -25.54 5.32 9.82
C PRO A 184 -25.33 4.88 8.37
N GLN A 185 -26.27 4.10 7.83
CA GLN A 185 -26.37 3.83 6.41
C GLN A 185 -26.89 5.10 5.73
N GLU A 186 -26.02 6.06 5.49
CA GLU A 186 -26.31 7.03 4.45
C GLU A 186 -26.31 6.29 3.13
N GLN A 187 -27.48 6.19 2.54
CA GLN A 187 -27.65 5.73 1.16
C GLN A 187 -26.68 6.54 0.31
N ALA A 188 -25.74 5.87 -0.37
CA ALA A 188 -24.82 6.53 -1.28
C ALA A 188 -25.67 7.32 -2.29
N ASP A 189 -25.65 8.64 -2.17
CA ASP A 189 -26.28 9.53 -3.13
C ASP A 189 -25.58 9.31 -4.48
N PRO A 190 -26.29 8.80 -5.51
CA PRO A 190 -25.70 8.61 -6.83
C PRO A 190 -25.23 9.92 -7.49
N ALA A 191 -25.55 11.08 -6.90
CA ALA A 191 -25.10 12.40 -7.30
C ALA A 191 -23.90 12.90 -6.49
N ALA A 192 -23.34 12.11 -5.55
CA ALA A 192 -22.14 12.49 -4.82
C ALA A 192 -20.98 12.64 -5.84
N THR A 193 -20.55 13.86 -6.04
CA THR A 193 -19.37 14.23 -6.82
C THR A 193 -18.20 13.34 -6.40
N PRO A 194 -17.46 12.73 -7.32
CA PRO A 194 -16.33 11.89 -6.94
C PRO A 194 -15.41 12.71 -6.06
N SER A 195 -15.25 12.26 -4.81
CA SER A 195 -14.36 12.90 -3.85
C SER A 195 -13.00 13.06 -4.51
N THR A 196 -12.52 14.28 -4.69
CA THR A 196 -11.17 14.61 -5.15
C THR A 196 -10.11 14.26 -4.12
N ALA A 197 -10.52 13.61 -3.02
CA ALA A 197 -9.64 13.18 -1.96
C ALA A 197 -8.71 12.05 -2.45
N ARG A 198 -7.41 12.27 -2.29
CA ARG A 198 -6.39 11.23 -2.57
C ARG A 198 -6.59 10.03 -1.64
N LEU A 199 -6.14 8.86 -2.06
CA LEU A 199 -6.03 7.69 -1.19
C LEU A 199 -5.11 8.03 0.01
N LEU A 200 -5.61 7.90 1.23
CA LEU A 200 -4.83 8.13 2.45
C LEU A 200 -4.08 6.85 2.87
N LEU A 201 -3.13 6.43 2.02
CA LEU A 201 -2.20 5.33 2.23
C LEU A 201 -0.80 5.76 1.84
N HIS A 202 0.15 5.65 2.77
CA HIS A 202 1.52 6.09 2.62
C HIS A 202 2.52 5.03 3.09
N ALA A 203 3.49 4.68 2.25
CA ALA A 203 4.62 3.82 2.59
C ALA A 203 5.68 4.68 3.30
N ASP A 204 5.65 4.73 4.62
CA ASP A 204 6.48 5.65 5.40
C ASP A 204 7.85 5.09 5.77
N THR A 205 7.98 3.78 5.95
CA THR A 205 9.24 3.17 6.35
C THR A 205 9.62 1.97 5.49
N LEU A 206 10.89 1.92 5.12
CA LEU A 206 11.50 0.82 4.38
C LEU A 206 12.84 0.48 5.02
N ALA A 207 13.01 -0.76 5.50
CA ALA A 207 14.27 -1.20 6.09
C ALA A 207 14.71 -2.56 5.55
N PHE A 208 16.00 -2.66 5.21
CA PHE A 208 16.62 -3.86 4.64
C PHE A 208 18.15 -3.81 4.79
N ALA A 209 18.84 -4.93 4.56
CA ALA A 209 20.29 -4.95 4.48
C ALA A 209 20.75 -4.32 3.15
N HIS A 210 21.68 -3.38 3.20
CA HIS A 210 22.23 -2.74 2.01
C HIS A 210 22.91 -3.80 1.12
N PRO A 211 22.58 -3.91 -0.19
CA PRO A 211 22.96 -5.03 -1.03
C PRO A 211 24.47 -5.17 -1.27
N VAL A 212 25.27 -4.11 -1.09
CA VAL A 212 26.72 -4.15 -1.26
C VAL A 212 27.45 -4.30 0.07
N THR A 213 27.07 -3.52 1.07
CA THR A 213 27.78 -3.48 2.34
C THR A 213 27.25 -4.44 3.39
N GLY A 214 26.02 -4.94 3.22
CA GLY A 214 25.31 -5.74 4.22
C GLY A 214 24.84 -4.95 5.46
N ALA A 215 25.18 -3.68 5.56
CA ALA A 215 24.80 -2.84 6.69
C ALA A 215 23.26 -2.63 6.73
N PRO A 216 22.64 -2.59 7.91
CA PRO A 216 21.23 -2.28 8.02
C PRO A 216 20.96 -0.85 7.53
N LEU A 217 20.01 -0.71 6.61
CA LEU A 217 19.53 0.57 6.10
C LEU A 217 18.07 0.72 6.48
N SER A 218 17.73 1.77 7.23
CA SER A 218 16.37 2.12 7.60
C SER A 218 16.07 3.54 7.12
N LEU A 219 15.04 3.67 6.30
CA LEU A 219 14.64 4.93 5.68
C LEU A 219 13.22 5.26 6.10
N HIS A 220 12.99 6.52 6.39
CA HIS A 220 11.68 7.03 6.78
C HIS A 220 11.31 8.24 5.92
N CYS A 221 10.03 8.30 5.55
CA CYS A 221 9.42 9.41 4.85
C CYS A 221 8.14 9.79 5.59
N PRO A 222 8.05 10.97 6.21
CA PRO A 222 6.89 11.38 6.99
C PRO A 222 5.59 11.29 6.18
N CYS A 223 4.55 10.76 6.80
CA CYS A 223 3.22 10.69 6.21
C CYS A 223 2.67 12.13 6.02
N PRO A 224 2.19 12.50 4.83
CA PRO A 224 1.77 13.88 4.52
C PRO A 224 0.31 14.20 4.91
N PHE A 225 -0.36 13.36 5.70
CA PHE A 225 -1.73 13.53 6.17
C PHE A 225 -1.93 13.01 7.60
#